data_bf5ad61355b0a1f6029adc9d566a3cb7
#
_entry.id   bf5ad61355b0a1f6029adc9d566a3cb7
#
_cell.length_a   1.000
_cell.length_b   1.000
_cell.length_c   1.000
_cell.angle_alpha   90.00
_cell.angle_beta   90.00
_cell.angle_gamma   90.00
#
_symmetry.space_group_name_H-M   'P 1'
#
loop_
_entity.id
_entity.type
_entity.pdbx_description
1 polymer ?
#
loop_
_entity_poly.entity_id
_entity_poly.type
_entity_poly.pdbx_seq_one_letter_code
_entity_poly.pdbx_strand_id
1 'polypeptide(L)'
;MRIKSLMGLSWFALFAAFFLAGCGGPEEPTGGGDGSSDGSGAAGSGESVEVAGGEALVWGEGDRGAVLAHGAAYDAASWREQAERLAGSGVAALAVEDTSARSVAEAAEFLKEELGVRDVTLIGASAGTGGVLGAAEDPGLADGVILLSGTGEVSGLGEYPKLFVASEGEGLAEEVRSMAESAPGSRNEALILPGDAHAQAIFETDQGERLMRAILERLEDNG
;
A
#
# COMPACT_ATOMS: atom_id res chain seq x y z
N MET A 1 43.56 -7.38 24.97
CA MET A 1 44.38 -7.37 23.75
C MET A 1 43.66 -6.52 22.74
N ARG A 2 44.12 -5.35 22.56
CA ARG A 2 44.04 -4.31 21.58
C ARG A 2 43.82 -4.82 20.15
N ILE A 3 42.96 -4.08 19.40
CA ILE A 3 43.23 -3.16 18.27
C ILE A 3 42.37 -3.63 17.09
N LYS A 4 41.76 -2.86 16.17
CA LYS A 4 41.91 -1.50 15.66
C LYS A 4 40.64 -1.05 14.93
N SER A 5 40.35 0.19 15.07
CA SER A 5 39.59 1.08 14.19
C SER A 5 40.19 1.17 12.76
N LEU A 6 39.31 1.34 11.73
CA LEU A 6 39.60 2.01 10.45
C LEU A 6 38.23 2.39 9.88
N MET A 7 37.77 3.65 9.97
CA MET A 7 38.00 4.80 9.09
C MET A 7 37.71 4.51 7.61
N GLY A 8 36.52 4.93 7.12
CA GLY A 8 36.28 6.14 6.33
C GLY A 8 36.59 5.97 4.86
N LEU A 9 35.61 6.17 4.00
CA LEU A 9 35.87 6.92 2.75
C LEU A 9 34.56 7.52 2.22
N SER A 10 34.49 8.85 2.38
CA SER A 10 33.55 9.76 1.72
C SER A 10 33.89 9.80 0.21
N TRP A 11 32.94 9.60 -0.66
CA TRP A 11 33.08 9.93 -2.08
C TRP A 11 32.15 11.10 -2.43
N PHE A 12 32.75 12.29 -2.41
CA PHE A 12 32.21 13.47 -3.11
C PHE A 12 32.54 13.34 -4.59
N ALA A 13 31.54 13.23 -5.43
CA ALA A 13 31.69 13.40 -6.87
C ALA A 13 31.27 14.83 -7.25
N LEU A 14 32.28 15.58 -7.66
CA LEU A 14 32.24 16.94 -8.18
C LEU A 14 31.76 16.90 -9.63
N PHE A 15 30.60 17.48 -9.97
CA PHE A 15 30.20 17.73 -11.36
C PHE A 15 30.55 19.15 -11.78
N ALA A 16 31.49 19.23 -12.71
CA ALA A 16 31.92 20.47 -13.35
C ALA A 16 30.93 20.92 -14.41
N ALA A 17 30.53 22.20 -14.34
CA ALA A 17 29.72 22.89 -15.33
C ALA A 17 30.55 23.21 -16.56
N PHE A 18 30.04 22.90 -17.75
CA PHE A 18 30.53 23.42 -19.02
C PHE A 18 29.57 24.49 -19.52
N PHE A 19 30.07 25.75 -19.56
CA PHE A 19 29.42 26.86 -20.25
C PHE A 19 29.89 26.86 -21.73
N LEU A 20 28.97 26.87 -22.63
CA LEU A 20 29.22 27.34 -24.02
C LEU A 20 28.22 28.44 -24.34
N ALA A 21 28.80 29.62 -24.58
CA ALA A 21 28.11 30.81 -25.02
C ALA A 21 27.84 30.74 -26.54
N GLY A 22 26.66 31.13 -26.94
CA GLY A 22 26.30 31.40 -28.36
C GLY A 22 25.36 32.59 -28.42
N CYS A 23 25.83 33.68 -29.02
CA CYS A 23 25.13 34.95 -29.27
C CYS A 23 24.15 34.85 -30.43
N GLY A 24 23.06 35.64 -30.37
CA GLY A 24 22.33 36.06 -31.57
C GLY A 24 20.89 36.54 -31.29
N GLY A 25 20.71 37.84 -31.11
CA GLY A 25 19.76 38.78 -31.70
C GLY A 25 18.27 38.77 -31.29
N PRO A 26 17.65 39.96 -31.25
CA PRO A 26 16.43 40.19 -30.48
C PRO A 26 15.16 40.28 -31.34
N GLU A 27 14.02 39.86 -30.76
CA GLU A 27 12.68 40.43 -31.06
C GLU A 27 11.74 40.18 -29.88
N GLU A 28 11.24 41.25 -29.33
CA GLU A 28 10.09 41.38 -28.41
C GLU A 28 8.83 41.73 -29.23
N PRO A 29 7.64 41.90 -28.62
CA PRO A 29 6.99 41.31 -27.45
C PRO A 29 5.54 40.84 -27.73
N THR A 30 4.89 40.17 -26.83
CA THR A 30 3.52 40.44 -26.32
C THR A 30 2.89 39.23 -25.63
N GLY A 31 2.29 39.46 -24.50
CA GLY A 31 1.22 38.65 -24.01
C GLY A 31 1.44 38.04 -22.61
N GLY A 32 1.03 38.77 -21.60
CA GLY A 32 0.89 38.26 -20.25
C GLY A 32 -0.07 37.07 -20.17
N GLY A 33 0.29 36.12 -19.36
CA GLY A 33 -0.54 35.03 -18.93
C GLY A 33 -0.07 34.63 -17.53
N ASP A 34 -0.72 35.16 -16.51
CA ASP A 34 -0.62 34.67 -15.15
C ASP A 34 -0.95 33.19 -15.16
N GLY A 35 0.03 32.36 -15.13
CA GLY A 35 -0.09 30.93 -14.87
C GLY A 35 -0.05 30.69 -13.37
N SER A 36 -1.16 30.91 -12.68
CA SER A 36 -1.40 30.28 -11.38
C SER A 36 -1.23 28.78 -11.56
N SER A 37 -0.15 28.23 -11.03
CA SER A 37 -0.01 26.79 -10.86
C SER A 37 -1.01 26.37 -9.76
N ASP A 38 -2.26 26.12 -10.17
CA ASP A 38 -3.18 25.33 -9.41
C ASP A 38 -2.54 23.95 -9.24
N GLY A 39 -2.09 23.67 -8.02
CA GLY A 39 -1.71 22.35 -7.57
C GLY A 39 -2.94 21.45 -7.49
N SER A 40 -3.55 21.18 -8.65
CA SER A 40 -4.46 20.06 -8.83
C SER A 40 -3.59 18.82 -8.89
N GLY A 41 -3.45 18.13 -7.75
CA GLY A 41 -2.86 16.80 -7.71
C GLY A 41 -3.59 15.92 -8.71
N ALA A 42 -3.00 15.73 -9.87
CA ALA A 42 -3.47 14.75 -10.82
C ALA A 42 -3.46 13.40 -10.10
N ALA A 43 -4.63 12.77 -9.98
CA ALA A 43 -4.75 11.35 -9.71
C ALA A 43 -3.96 10.63 -10.80
N GLY A 44 -2.67 10.38 -10.55
CA GLY A 44 -1.72 9.88 -11.52
C GLY A 44 -1.64 8.36 -11.45
N SER A 45 -1.33 7.74 -12.57
CA SER A 45 -0.78 6.38 -12.60
C SER A 45 0.31 6.29 -11.52
N GLY A 46 0.20 5.34 -10.58
CA GLY A 46 1.14 5.21 -9.46
C GLY A 46 2.60 5.33 -9.91
N GLU A 47 3.43 5.86 -9.04
CA GLU A 47 4.86 5.94 -9.28
C GLU A 47 5.48 4.55 -9.13
N SER A 48 6.29 4.13 -10.10
CA SER A 48 7.00 2.84 -10.00
C SER A 48 8.19 2.98 -9.06
N VAL A 49 8.27 2.09 -8.09
CA VAL A 49 9.37 1.97 -7.13
C VAL A 49 9.88 0.54 -7.10
N GLU A 50 11.12 0.34 -6.63
CA GLU A 50 11.70 -0.99 -6.43
C GLU A 50 11.58 -1.39 -4.96
N VAL A 51 10.94 -2.53 -4.70
CA VAL A 51 10.79 -3.12 -3.36
C VAL A 51 11.14 -4.61 -3.44
N ALA A 52 11.97 -5.09 -2.55
CA ALA A 52 12.43 -6.50 -2.52
C ALA A 52 13.14 -6.97 -3.81
N GLY A 53 13.65 -6.02 -4.62
CA GLY A 53 14.22 -6.33 -5.93
C GLY A 53 13.18 -6.59 -7.02
N GLY A 54 11.91 -6.25 -6.77
CA GLY A 54 10.79 -6.29 -7.71
C GLY A 54 10.13 -4.93 -7.88
N GLU A 55 9.28 -4.79 -8.90
CA GLU A 55 8.51 -3.57 -9.11
C GLU A 55 7.32 -3.49 -8.12
N ALA A 56 7.04 -2.27 -7.69
CA ALA A 56 5.84 -1.92 -6.95
C ALA A 56 5.33 -0.56 -7.43
N LEU A 57 4.08 -0.26 -7.17
CA LEU A 57 3.44 1.00 -7.52
C LEU A 57 3.01 1.72 -6.25
N VAL A 58 3.36 3.02 -6.12
CA VAL A 58 2.99 3.85 -4.98
C VAL A 58 2.10 5.01 -5.39
N TRP A 59 1.08 5.32 -4.58
CA TRP A 59 0.15 6.44 -4.75
C TRP A 59 0.02 7.22 -3.46
N GLY A 60 -0.03 8.53 -3.59
CA GLY A 60 -0.29 9.43 -2.48
C GLY A 60 0.82 9.49 -1.44
N GLU A 61 0.53 10.20 -0.38
CA GLU A 61 1.38 10.41 0.78
C GLU A 61 0.49 10.58 2.02
N GLY A 62 1.04 10.40 3.21
CA GLY A 62 0.30 10.55 4.47
C GLY A 62 0.98 9.87 5.63
N ASP A 63 0.44 10.08 6.83
CA ASP A 63 0.92 9.43 8.04
C ASP A 63 0.49 7.95 8.16
N ARG A 64 -0.51 7.56 7.36
CA ARG A 64 -1.03 6.18 7.28
C ARG A 64 -0.68 5.57 5.95
N GLY A 65 -0.38 4.29 5.95
CA GLY A 65 -0.03 3.53 4.76
C GLY A 65 -0.84 2.24 4.59
N ALA A 66 -0.94 1.80 3.34
CA ALA A 66 -1.54 0.53 2.99
C ALA A 66 -0.64 -0.22 2.00
N VAL A 67 -0.23 -1.44 2.33
CA VAL A 67 0.39 -2.37 1.38
C VAL A 67 -0.71 -3.22 0.76
N LEU A 68 -0.75 -3.31 -0.57
CA LEU A 68 -1.79 -3.98 -1.35
C LEU A 68 -1.19 -5.20 -2.07
N ALA A 69 -1.59 -6.40 -1.64
CA ALA A 69 -1.20 -7.68 -2.25
C ALA A 69 -2.36 -8.28 -3.03
N HIS A 70 -2.19 -8.43 -4.35
CA HIS A 70 -3.24 -8.83 -5.28
C HIS A 70 -3.55 -10.34 -5.28
N GLY A 71 -4.71 -10.72 -5.85
CA GLY A 71 -5.08 -12.10 -6.13
C GLY A 71 -4.33 -12.70 -7.33
N ALA A 72 -4.36 -14.03 -7.47
CA ALA A 72 -3.58 -14.75 -8.49
C ALA A 72 -3.88 -14.36 -9.96
N ALA A 73 -5.07 -13.81 -10.24
CA ALA A 73 -5.46 -13.39 -11.59
C ALA A 73 -5.17 -11.90 -11.87
N TYR A 74 -4.53 -11.21 -10.95
CA TYR A 74 -4.31 -9.77 -10.94
C TYR A 74 -2.81 -9.46 -10.83
N ASP A 75 -2.47 -8.17 -10.88
CA ASP A 75 -1.13 -7.58 -10.75
C ASP A 75 -1.19 -6.33 -9.85
N ALA A 76 -0.06 -5.69 -9.61
CA ALA A 76 0.01 -4.46 -8.81
C ALA A 76 -0.85 -3.34 -9.42
N ALA A 77 -0.91 -3.23 -10.74
CA ALA A 77 -1.68 -2.20 -11.44
C ALA A 77 -3.19 -2.36 -11.29
N SER A 78 -3.67 -3.57 -10.97
CA SER A 78 -5.09 -3.85 -10.72
C SER A 78 -5.68 -3.12 -9.52
N TRP A 79 -4.81 -2.66 -8.60
CA TRP A 79 -5.20 -1.88 -7.43
C TRP A 79 -5.35 -0.37 -7.68
N ARG A 80 -5.10 0.10 -8.91
CA ARG A 80 -5.05 1.54 -9.23
C ARG A 80 -6.24 2.32 -8.68
N GLU A 81 -7.47 1.91 -8.97
CA GLU A 81 -8.66 2.65 -8.57
C GLU A 81 -8.79 2.74 -7.04
N GLN A 82 -8.54 1.63 -6.34
CA GLN A 82 -8.58 1.59 -4.88
C GLN A 82 -7.45 2.41 -4.27
N ALA A 83 -6.24 2.32 -4.83
CA ALA A 83 -5.07 3.07 -4.39
C ALA A 83 -5.25 4.59 -4.58
N GLU A 84 -5.84 5.04 -5.69
CA GLU A 84 -6.19 6.44 -5.92
C GLU A 84 -7.21 6.94 -4.89
N ARG A 85 -8.18 6.12 -4.51
CA ARG A 85 -9.16 6.46 -3.47
C ARG A 85 -8.52 6.53 -2.08
N LEU A 86 -7.61 5.61 -1.75
CA LEU A 86 -6.81 5.64 -0.53
C LEU A 86 -5.96 6.91 -0.47
N ALA A 87 -5.25 7.22 -1.54
CA ALA A 87 -4.44 8.43 -1.69
C ALA A 87 -5.28 9.71 -1.52
N GLY A 88 -6.47 9.76 -2.14
CA GLY A 88 -7.41 10.86 -1.96
C GLY A 88 -7.93 11.03 -0.52
N SER A 89 -7.75 10.02 0.33
CA SER A 89 -8.08 10.02 1.77
C SER A 89 -6.85 10.20 2.67
N GLY A 90 -5.68 10.58 2.10
CA GLY A 90 -4.46 10.83 2.85
C GLY A 90 -3.78 9.54 3.35
N VAL A 91 -3.88 8.47 2.58
CA VAL A 91 -3.19 7.20 2.83
C VAL A 91 -2.17 6.95 1.72
N ALA A 92 -0.91 6.73 2.08
CA ALA A 92 0.10 6.27 1.13
C ALA A 92 -0.18 4.80 0.79
N ALA A 93 -0.59 4.51 -0.44
CA ALA A 93 -0.90 3.16 -0.90
C ALA A 93 0.25 2.60 -1.75
N LEU A 94 0.71 1.39 -1.44
CA LEU A 94 1.76 0.71 -2.18
C LEU A 94 1.29 -0.69 -2.60
N ALA A 95 1.18 -0.93 -3.90
CA ALA A 95 0.83 -2.24 -4.45
C ALA A 95 2.07 -2.99 -4.92
N VAL A 96 2.27 -4.19 -4.39
CA VAL A 96 3.40 -5.05 -4.73
C VAL A 96 3.08 -5.98 -5.91
N GLU A 97 4.06 -6.20 -6.81
CA GLU A 97 3.95 -7.19 -7.89
C GLU A 97 4.22 -8.61 -7.38
N ASP A 98 5.22 -8.79 -6.54
CA ASP A 98 5.46 -10.04 -5.83
C ASP A 98 4.71 -10.04 -4.48
N THR A 99 3.70 -10.87 -4.35
CA THR A 99 2.85 -10.97 -3.16
C THR A 99 3.42 -11.93 -2.10
N SER A 100 4.69 -12.29 -2.14
CA SER A 100 5.34 -13.08 -1.09
C SER A 100 5.40 -12.32 0.25
N ALA A 101 5.48 -13.05 1.37
CA ALA A 101 5.60 -12.44 2.70
C ALA A 101 6.80 -11.49 2.80
N ARG A 102 7.90 -11.83 2.14
CA ARG A 102 9.10 -10.99 2.09
C ARG A 102 8.81 -9.65 1.38
N SER A 103 8.19 -9.69 0.21
CA SER A 103 7.91 -8.49 -0.57
C SER A 103 6.89 -7.59 0.14
N VAL A 104 5.86 -8.18 0.77
CA VAL A 104 4.90 -7.44 1.60
C VAL A 104 5.58 -6.79 2.80
N ALA A 105 6.51 -7.49 3.48
CA ALA A 105 7.26 -6.95 4.60
C ALA A 105 8.16 -5.79 4.19
N GLU A 106 8.97 -5.95 3.14
CA GLU A 106 9.86 -4.90 2.64
C GLU A 106 9.04 -3.68 2.11
N ALA A 107 7.82 -3.89 1.59
CA ALA A 107 6.92 -2.81 1.21
C ALA A 107 6.40 -2.01 2.42
N ALA A 108 6.10 -2.68 3.53
CA ALA A 108 5.72 -2.02 4.77
C ALA A 108 6.89 -1.22 5.37
N GLU A 109 8.10 -1.77 5.34
CA GLU A 109 9.32 -1.08 5.75
C GLU A 109 9.58 0.16 4.85
N PHE A 110 9.44 0.03 3.53
CA PHE A 110 9.56 1.14 2.60
C PHE A 110 8.60 2.29 2.93
N LEU A 111 7.33 1.99 3.20
CA LEU A 111 6.36 2.99 3.63
C LEU A 111 6.81 3.71 4.91
N LYS A 112 7.32 2.99 5.90
CA LYS A 112 7.77 3.54 7.19
C LYS A 112 9.07 4.34 7.06
N GLU A 113 10.08 3.80 6.37
CA GLU A 113 11.43 4.35 6.34
C GLU A 113 11.61 5.44 5.28
N GLU A 114 11.05 5.25 4.07
CA GLU A 114 11.25 6.16 2.95
C GLU A 114 10.14 7.22 2.84
N LEU A 115 8.88 6.86 3.18
CA LEU A 115 7.75 7.78 3.09
C LEU A 115 7.31 8.36 4.44
N GLY A 116 7.89 7.90 5.56
CA GLY A 116 7.61 8.42 6.89
C GLY A 116 6.22 8.05 7.44
N VAL A 117 5.61 7.02 6.89
CA VAL A 117 4.33 6.47 7.36
C VAL A 117 4.49 5.93 8.77
N ARG A 118 3.54 6.24 9.66
CA ARG A 118 3.55 5.76 11.06
C ARG A 118 2.79 4.45 11.24
N ASP A 119 1.61 4.36 10.64
CA ASP A 119 0.69 3.24 10.82
C ASP A 119 0.48 2.52 9.48
N VAL A 120 0.86 1.25 9.39
CA VAL A 120 0.78 0.47 8.15
C VAL A 120 -0.27 -0.63 8.28
N THR A 121 -1.22 -0.65 7.36
CA THR A 121 -2.19 -1.73 7.19
C THR A 121 -1.79 -2.61 6.00
N LEU A 122 -1.75 -3.92 6.21
CA LEU A 122 -1.53 -4.89 5.15
C LEU A 122 -2.87 -5.38 4.60
N ILE A 123 -3.08 -5.27 3.30
CA ILE A 123 -4.31 -5.66 2.60
C ILE A 123 -4.00 -6.78 1.61
N GLY A 124 -4.58 -7.96 1.82
CA GLY A 124 -4.38 -9.12 0.96
C GLY A 124 -5.68 -9.59 0.31
N ALA A 125 -5.64 -9.84 -0.99
CA ALA A 125 -6.76 -10.36 -1.75
C ALA A 125 -6.47 -11.80 -2.21
N SER A 126 -7.34 -12.76 -1.87
CA SER A 126 -7.23 -14.16 -2.31
C SER A 126 -5.81 -14.73 -2.10
N ALA A 127 -5.06 -15.00 -3.17
CA ALA A 127 -3.68 -15.51 -3.11
C ALA A 127 -2.72 -14.58 -2.35
N GLY A 128 -2.90 -13.26 -2.41
CA GLY A 128 -2.10 -12.28 -1.67
C GLY A 128 -2.25 -12.37 -0.14
N THR A 129 -3.31 -13.01 0.34
CA THR A 129 -3.53 -13.26 1.77
C THR A 129 -2.37 -14.01 2.44
N GLY A 130 -1.79 -15.00 1.75
CA GLY A 130 -0.67 -15.77 2.30
C GLY A 130 0.56 -14.90 2.58
N GLY A 131 0.88 -13.99 1.68
CA GLY A 131 1.97 -13.04 1.89
C GLY A 131 1.69 -12.04 3.02
N VAL A 132 0.46 -11.52 3.07
CA VAL A 132 0.04 -10.62 4.15
C VAL A 132 0.10 -11.29 5.51
N LEU A 133 -0.44 -12.50 5.65
CA LEU A 133 -0.39 -13.25 6.91
C LEU A 133 1.05 -13.53 7.33
N GLY A 134 1.89 -14.01 6.39
CA GLY A 134 3.30 -14.29 6.71
C GLY A 134 4.10 -13.04 7.09
N ALA A 135 3.86 -11.89 6.47
CA ALA A 135 4.50 -10.62 6.83
C ALA A 135 4.01 -10.10 8.19
N ALA A 136 2.71 -10.25 8.46
CA ALA A 136 2.07 -9.76 9.68
C ALA A 136 2.46 -10.53 10.95
N GLU A 137 3.15 -11.67 10.84
CA GLU A 137 3.76 -12.38 11.97
C GLU A 137 4.97 -11.63 12.55
N ASP A 138 5.57 -10.71 11.79
CA ASP A 138 6.71 -9.90 12.29
C ASP A 138 6.16 -8.81 13.24
N PRO A 139 6.57 -8.84 14.53
CA PRO A 139 6.07 -7.91 15.53
C PRO A 139 6.41 -6.44 15.20
N GLY A 140 5.38 -5.61 15.13
CA GLY A 140 5.53 -4.17 14.87
C GLY A 140 5.64 -3.80 13.39
N LEU A 141 5.54 -4.77 12.48
CA LEU A 141 5.51 -4.49 11.04
C LEU A 141 4.16 -3.89 10.63
N ALA A 142 3.06 -4.47 11.09
CA ALA A 142 1.69 -4.07 10.78
C ALA A 142 0.97 -3.48 11.98
N ASP A 143 0.14 -2.47 11.71
CA ASP A 143 -0.78 -1.82 12.64
C ASP A 143 -2.25 -2.18 12.33
N GLY A 144 -2.49 -2.90 11.25
CA GLY A 144 -3.76 -3.46 10.83
C GLY A 144 -3.63 -4.50 9.72
N VAL A 145 -4.62 -5.39 9.62
CA VAL A 145 -4.71 -6.40 8.55
C VAL A 145 -6.11 -6.43 7.98
N ILE A 146 -6.21 -6.46 6.64
CA ILE A 146 -7.47 -6.63 5.91
C ILE A 146 -7.30 -7.76 4.90
N LEU A 147 -8.16 -8.78 4.97
CA LEU A 147 -8.14 -9.91 4.07
C LEU A 147 -9.45 -9.99 3.27
N LEU A 148 -9.32 -9.98 1.95
CA LEU A 148 -10.44 -10.05 1.01
C LEU A 148 -10.52 -11.46 0.42
N SER A 149 -11.55 -12.23 0.77
CA SER A 149 -11.79 -13.60 0.30
C SER A 149 -10.55 -14.51 0.46
N GLY A 150 -9.84 -14.32 1.55
CA GLY A 150 -8.65 -15.09 1.89
C GLY A 150 -8.80 -15.76 3.23
N THR A 151 -8.15 -16.91 3.40
CA THR A 151 -8.16 -17.72 4.62
C THR A 151 -6.75 -18.09 5.03
N GLY A 152 -6.55 -18.41 6.31
CA GLY A 152 -5.27 -18.85 6.82
C GLY A 152 -5.19 -18.81 8.35
N GLU A 153 -4.02 -19.13 8.87
CA GLU A 153 -3.76 -19.10 10.32
C GLU A 153 -3.62 -17.66 10.81
N VAL A 154 -4.39 -17.30 11.82
CA VAL A 154 -4.45 -15.92 12.36
C VAL A 154 -3.99 -15.81 13.82
N SER A 155 -3.68 -16.93 14.49
CA SER A 155 -3.28 -16.95 15.90
C SER A 155 -1.92 -16.28 16.17
N GLY A 156 -1.07 -16.18 15.14
CA GLY A 156 0.23 -15.49 15.20
C GLY A 156 0.18 -13.97 15.02
N LEU A 157 -0.98 -13.41 14.68
CA LEU A 157 -1.14 -11.98 14.43
C LEU A 157 -1.10 -11.17 15.73
N GLY A 158 -0.71 -9.88 15.63
CA GLY A 158 -0.77 -8.93 16.76
C GLY A 158 -2.19 -8.58 17.18
N GLU A 159 -2.35 -7.80 18.27
CA GLU A 159 -3.65 -7.36 18.79
C GLU A 159 -4.27 -6.15 18.04
N TYR A 160 -3.65 -5.69 16.96
CA TYR A 160 -4.15 -4.61 16.12
C TYR A 160 -5.50 -4.98 15.46
N PRO A 161 -6.26 -3.98 14.92
CA PRO A 161 -7.54 -4.22 14.24
C PRO A 161 -7.41 -5.10 13.00
N LYS A 162 -8.39 -5.98 12.78
CA LYS A 162 -8.45 -6.83 11.59
C LYS A 162 -9.82 -6.80 10.97
N LEU A 163 -9.85 -6.80 9.63
CA LEU A 163 -11.07 -6.91 8.84
C LEU A 163 -10.95 -8.12 7.90
N PHE A 164 -11.85 -9.07 8.07
CA PHE A 164 -11.94 -10.24 7.21
C PHE A 164 -13.21 -10.13 6.36
N VAL A 165 -13.08 -10.20 5.04
CA VAL A 165 -14.17 -9.95 4.09
C VAL A 165 -14.41 -11.19 3.25
N ALA A 166 -15.69 -11.53 3.04
CA ALA A 166 -16.12 -12.54 2.08
C ALA A 166 -17.48 -12.16 1.47
N SER A 167 -17.79 -12.69 0.30
CA SER A 167 -19.15 -12.70 -0.24
C SER A 167 -19.95 -13.89 0.29
N GLU A 168 -21.28 -13.74 0.45
CA GLU A 168 -22.17 -14.79 0.94
C GLU A 168 -22.11 -16.07 0.10
N GLY A 169 -22.03 -15.90 -1.23
CA GLY A 169 -22.13 -16.97 -2.23
C GLY A 169 -20.80 -17.65 -2.58
N GLU A 170 -19.64 -17.12 -2.13
CA GLU A 170 -18.34 -17.70 -2.50
C GLU A 170 -17.88 -18.88 -1.61
N GLY A 171 -18.63 -19.18 -0.54
CA GLY A 171 -18.37 -20.35 0.32
C GLY A 171 -17.36 -20.14 1.44
N LEU A 172 -16.85 -18.92 1.65
CA LEU A 172 -15.83 -18.60 2.69
C LEU A 172 -16.41 -17.92 3.92
N ALA A 173 -17.72 -17.59 3.93
CA ALA A 173 -18.32 -16.76 4.97
C ALA A 173 -18.17 -17.34 6.41
N GLU A 174 -18.28 -18.65 6.60
CA GLU A 174 -18.12 -19.28 7.91
C GLU A 174 -16.64 -19.26 8.37
N GLU A 175 -15.70 -19.50 7.46
CA GLU A 175 -14.28 -19.48 7.79
C GLU A 175 -13.82 -18.06 8.13
N VAL A 176 -14.26 -17.06 7.39
CA VAL A 176 -14.00 -15.63 7.64
C VAL A 176 -14.54 -15.20 9.01
N ARG A 177 -15.74 -15.66 9.42
CA ARG A 177 -16.26 -15.41 10.77
C ARG A 177 -15.40 -16.09 11.84
N SER A 178 -15.01 -17.34 11.61
CA SER A 178 -14.15 -18.09 12.54
C SER A 178 -12.79 -17.42 12.72
N MET A 179 -12.20 -16.88 11.64
CA MET A 179 -10.96 -16.11 11.72
C MET A 179 -11.13 -14.85 12.57
N ALA A 180 -12.22 -14.10 12.39
CA ALA A 180 -12.50 -12.91 13.20
C ALA A 180 -12.68 -13.23 14.70
N GLU A 181 -13.29 -14.37 15.02
CA GLU A 181 -13.50 -14.83 16.40
C GLU A 181 -12.21 -15.35 17.06
N SER A 182 -11.31 -15.97 16.27
CA SER A 182 -10.09 -16.61 16.78
C SER A 182 -8.84 -15.74 16.76
N ALA A 183 -8.82 -14.69 15.92
CA ALA A 183 -7.68 -13.80 15.84
C ALA A 183 -7.45 -13.02 17.14
N PRO A 184 -6.18 -12.77 17.53
CA PRO A 184 -5.86 -11.97 18.72
C PRO A 184 -6.41 -10.55 18.66
N GLY A 185 -6.68 -9.96 19.83
CA GLY A 185 -7.23 -8.61 19.95
C GLY A 185 -8.75 -8.57 19.97
N SER A 186 -9.32 -7.38 20.21
CA SER A 186 -10.76 -7.17 20.39
C SER A 186 -11.42 -6.38 19.27
N ARG A 187 -10.64 -5.92 18.28
CA ARG A 187 -11.11 -5.09 17.17
C ARG A 187 -11.13 -5.87 15.84
N ASN A 188 -11.51 -7.15 15.92
CA ASN A 188 -11.64 -8.03 14.76
C ASN A 188 -13.07 -8.01 14.25
N GLU A 189 -13.24 -7.93 12.93
CA GLU A 189 -14.53 -7.89 12.26
C GLU A 189 -14.59 -8.84 11.07
N ALA A 190 -15.72 -9.52 10.91
CA ALA A 190 -16.06 -10.27 9.71
C ALA A 190 -17.14 -9.50 8.92
N LEU A 191 -16.79 -8.99 7.74
CA LEU A 191 -17.73 -8.33 6.84
C LEU A 191 -18.16 -9.31 5.74
N ILE A 192 -19.41 -9.78 5.83
CA ILE A 192 -19.99 -10.64 4.81
C ILE A 192 -20.89 -9.79 3.91
N LEU A 193 -20.55 -9.76 2.62
CA LEU A 193 -21.22 -8.95 1.61
C LEU A 193 -22.17 -9.79 0.76
N PRO A 194 -23.34 -9.27 0.37
CA PRO A 194 -24.21 -9.93 -0.61
C PRO A 194 -23.48 -10.21 -1.92
N GLY A 195 -23.84 -11.31 -2.58
CA GLY A 195 -23.27 -11.72 -3.88
C GLY A 195 -22.33 -12.90 -3.78
N ASP A 196 -21.58 -13.13 -4.84
CA ASP A 196 -20.67 -14.26 -5.03
C ASP A 196 -19.30 -13.85 -5.61
N ALA A 197 -19.07 -12.53 -5.74
CA ALA A 197 -17.80 -12.02 -6.23
C ALA A 197 -16.66 -12.32 -5.25
N HIS A 198 -15.47 -12.61 -5.79
CA HIS A 198 -14.30 -13.06 -5.02
C HIS A 198 -13.24 -11.96 -4.95
N ALA A 199 -12.81 -11.62 -3.75
CA ALA A 199 -11.69 -10.72 -3.47
C ALA A 199 -11.79 -9.37 -4.22
N GLN A 200 -10.83 -9.03 -5.09
CA GLN A 200 -10.81 -7.76 -5.83
C GLN A 200 -12.04 -7.57 -6.74
N ALA A 201 -12.63 -8.66 -7.25
CA ALA A 201 -13.83 -8.56 -8.07
C ALA A 201 -15.05 -8.00 -7.30
N ILE A 202 -15.03 -7.98 -5.96
CA ILE A 202 -16.08 -7.34 -5.15
C ILE A 202 -16.17 -5.84 -5.47
N PHE A 203 -15.05 -5.16 -5.76
CA PHE A 203 -15.02 -3.74 -6.11
C PHE A 203 -15.77 -3.42 -7.42
N GLU A 204 -15.92 -4.39 -8.31
CA GLU A 204 -16.64 -4.25 -9.59
C GLU A 204 -18.17 -4.46 -9.47
N THR A 205 -18.64 -4.78 -8.25
CA THR A 205 -20.06 -5.01 -7.94
C THR A 205 -20.71 -3.80 -7.28
N ASP A 206 -22.02 -3.87 -7.03
CA ASP A 206 -22.75 -2.89 -6.21
C ASP A 206 -22.30 -2.87 -4.74
N GLN A 207 -21.49 -3.83 -4.30
CA GLN A 207 -20.89 -3.88 -2.96
C GLN A 207 -19.54 -3.17 -2.88
N GLY A 208 -18.94 -2.77 -4.00
CA GLY A 208 -17.61 -2.15 -4.06
C GLY A 208 -17.51 -0.89 -3.19
N GLU A 209 -18.52 -0.01 -3.24
CA GLU A 209 -18.55 1.21 -2.41
C GLU A 209 -18.66 0.91 -0.91
N ARG A 210 -19.39 -0.15 -0.54
CA ARG A 210 -19.49 -0.59 0.85
C ARG A 210 -18.17 -1.16 1.34
N LEU A 211 -17.52 -1.99 0.52
CA LEU A 211 -16.20 -2.54 0.83
C LEU A 211 -15.15 -1.44 0.99
N MET A 212 -15.08 -0.50 0.04
CA MET A 212 -14.09 0.58 0.11
C MET A 212 -14.28 1.46 1.36
N ARG A 213 -15.53 1.73 1.72
CA ARG A 213 -15.83 2.47 2.96
C ARG A 213 -15.35 1.72 4.19
N ALA A 214 -15.62 0.42 4.29
CA ALA A 214 -15.16 -0.41 5.41
C ALA A 214 -13.63 -0.45 5.51
N ILE A 215 -12.91 -0.48 4.37
CA ILE A 215 -11.45 -0.39 4.34
C ILE A 215 -10.98 0.97 4.89
N LEU A 216 -11.55 2.08 4.43
CA LEU A 216 -11.20 3.42 4.89
C LEU A 216 -11.46 3.60 6.39
N GLU A 217 -12.64 3.17 6.88
CA GLU A 217 -12.98 3.20 8.30
C GLU A 217 -11.97 2.41 9.13
N ARG A 218 -11.54 1.23 8.65
CA ARG A 218 -10.54 0.41 9.33
C ARG A 218 -9.16 1.08 9.40
N LEU A 219 -8.76 1.75 8.33
CA LEU A 219 -7.50 2.52 8.29
C LEU A 219 -7.52 3.74 9.23
N GLU A 220 -8.69 4.32 9.48
CA GLU A 220 -8.86 5.42 10.45
C GLU A 220 -8.76 4.94 11.91
N ASP A 221 -9.21 3.72 12.21
CA ASP A 221 -9.20 3.13 13.54
C ASP A 221 -7.79 2.73 14.03
N ASN A 222 -6.79 2.72 13.14
CA ASN A 222 -5.41 2.33 13.45
C ASN A 222 -4.56 3.50 13.96
N GLY A 223 -5.05 4.76 13.89
CA GLY A 223 -4.33 5.97 14.26
C GLY A 223 -4.59 6.50 15.67
#